data_f66d5e25001834c66b5eeb098dffba69
#
_entry.id   f66d5e25001834c66b5eeb098dffba69
#
_cell.length_a   1.000
_cell.length_b   1.000
_cell.length_c   1.000
_cell.angle_alpha   90.00
_cell.angle_beta   90.00
_cell.angle_gamma   90.00
#
_symmetry.space_group_name_H-M   'P 1'
#
loop_
_entity.id
_entity.type
_entity.pdbx_description
1 polymer ?
#
loop_
_entity_poly.entity_id
_entity_poly.type
_entity_poly.pdbx_seq_one_letter_code
_entity_poly.pdbx_strand_id
1 'polypeptide(L)'
;MKKLIYILFVLITIAFVVAAIAGFATGRINPEGKEWISFPGLVLLPVLAANLCLFLMWCVFRSHWCWVPLAALLLNWEFLISMFQIRVFPKEIPIGKEAVKVITYNVNNFNTDGKKQLPNIADWLRKEDPDIVCLQECPVESALRMDSVAKTLSFLPYYCSTRSATKAAGNAIFSKYPILRFESILYPESSNKSLFAVMDIQGDSVRVFNNHFQTTSVNAVKPRLYQAHAEGKQLEETEAAFHMAFQMKKNFVKRATQADYIRQMLDAGEGPVIICGDFNDTPASYTYRTVKGDLTDAVSYTHLTLPT
;
A
#
# COMPACT_ATOMS: atom_id res chain seq x y z
N MET A 1 -20.73 12.26 -41.11
CA MET A 1 -19.58 11.50 -40.60
C MET A 1 -18.71 12.30 -39.64
N LYS A 2 -18.10 13.43 -40.03
CA LYS A 2 -17.21 14.22 -39.13
C LYS A 2 -17.90 14.70 -37.84
N LYS A 3 -19.16 15.16 -37.87
CA LYS A 3 -19.92 15.59 -36.70
C LYS A 3 -20.19 14.44 -35.71
N LEU A 4 -20.48 13.24 -36.24
CA LEU A 4 -20.72 12.05 -35.39
C LEU A 4 -19.46 11.61 -34.66
N ILE A 5 -18.31 11.59 -35.36
CA ILE A 5 -16.99 11.29 -34.80
C ILE A 5 -16.63 12.30 -33.70
N TYR A 6 -16.87 13.58 -33.90
CA TYR A 6 -16.64 14.63 -32.90
C TYR A 6 -17.48 14.39 -31.65
N ILE A 7 -18.79 14.12 -31.80
CA ILE A 7 -19.68 13.82 -30.67
C ILE A 7 -19.19 12.59 -29.90
N LEU A 8 -18.76 11.54 -30.61
CA LEU A 8 -18.21 10.32 -29.99
C LEU A 8 -16.99 10.63 -29.10
N PHE A 9 -16.03 11.43 -29.59
CA PHE A 9 -14.87 11.83 -28.81
C PHE A 9 -15.22 12.69 -27.60
N VAL A 10 -16.23 13.56 -27.71
CA VAL A 10 -16.75 14.32 -26.58
C VAL A 10 -17.33 13.38 -25.52
N LEU A 11 -18.15 12.41 -25.92
CA LEU A 11 -18.75 11.44 -24.99
C LEU A 11 -17.68 10.57 -24.31
N ILE A 12 -16.66 10.12 -25.04
CA ILE A 12 -15.51 9.39 -24.49
C ILE A 12 -14.77 10.26 -23.47
N THR A 13 -14.52 11.53 -23.78
CA THR A 13 -13.86 12.47 -22.86
C THR A 13 -14.65 12.61 -21.57
N ILE A 14 -15.97 12.82 -21.65
CA ILE A 14 -16.85 12.94 -20.48
C ILE A 14 -16.78 11.65 -19.65
N ALA A 15 -16.85 10.48 -20.27
CA ALA A 15 -16.81 9.19 -19.58
C ALA A 15 -15.51 9.00 -18.78
N PHE A 16 -14.34 9.30 -19.38
CA PHE A 16 -13.07 9.19 -18.68
C PHE A 16 -12.87 10.24 -17.59
N VAL A 17 -13.42 11.45 -17.75
CA VAL A 17 -13.39 12.48 -16.71
C VAL A 17 -14.29 12.08 -15.54
N VAL A 18 -15.47 11.56 -15.79
CA VAL A 18 -16.35 11.02 -14.73
C VAL A 18 -15.67 9.87 -13.97
N ALA A 19 -15.00 8.96 -14.69
CA ALA A 19 -14.24 7.88 -14.07
C ALA A 19 -13.06 8.42 -13.22
N ALA A 20 -12.37 9.48 -13.65
CA ALA A 20 -11.30 10.12 -12.88
C ALA A 20 -11.84 10.82 -11.62
N ILE A 21 -13.04 11.46 -11.69
CA ILE A 21 -13.71 12.04 -10.52
C ILE A 21 -14.13 10.93 -9.53
N ALA A 22 -14.66 9.82 -10.03
CA ALA A 22 -14.98 8.66 -9.19
C ALA A 22 -13.72 8.10 -8.48
N GLY A 23 -12.58 7.99 -9.20
CA GLY A 23 -11.29 7.60 -8.62
C GLY A 23 -10.80 8.58 -7.55
N PHE A 24 -10.97 9.89 -7.76
CA PHE A 24 -10.66 10.91 -6.76
C PHE A 24 -11.51 10.76 -5.49
N ALA A 25 -12.80 10.43 -5.65
CA ALA A 25 -13.73 10.22 -4.55
C ALA A 25 -13.38 8.98 -3.71
N THR A 26 -12.77 7.94 -4.33
CA THR A 26 -12.37 6.71 -3.65
C THR A 26 -11.54 6.96 -2.39
N GLY A 27 -10.57 7.85 -2.45
CA GLY A 27 -9.69 8.14 -1.31
C GLY A 27 -10.34 9.03 -0.22
N ARG A 28 -11.53 9.57 -0.45
CA ARG A 28 -12.17 10.58 0.41
C ARG A 28 -13.47 10.14 1.06
N ILE A 29 -14.02 9.02 0.59
CA ILE A 29 -15.28 8.49 1.08
C ILE A 29 -15.02 7.16 1.77
N ASN A 30 -15.40 7.06 3.05
CA ASN A 30 -15.32 5.78 3.77
C ASN A 30 -16.21 4.75 3.04
N PRO A 31 -15.66 3.57 2.71
CA PRO A 31 -16.39 2.55 1.96
C PRO A 31 -17.48 1.84 2.76
N GLU A 32 -17.60 2.05 4.07
CA GLU A 32 -18.64 1.44 4.88
C GLU A 32 -20.04 1.86 4.38
N GLY A 33 -20.87 0.87 4.02
CA GLY A 33 -22.17 1.07 3.41
C GLY A 33 -22.14 1.62 1.96
N LYS A 34 -20.95 1.86 1.40
CA LYS A 34 -20.72 2.37 0.03
C LYS A 34 -19.56 1.68 -0.65
N GLU A 35 -19.42 0.40 -0.44
CA GLU A 35 -18.20 -0.37 -0.73
C GLU A 35 -17.75 -0.31 -2.21
N TRP A 36 -18.69 -0.10 -3.14
CA TRP A 36 -18.40 0.03 -4.57
C TRP A 36 -17.56 1.27 -4.92
N ILE A 37 -17.52 2.28 -4.02
CA ILE A 37 -16.72 3.49 -4.22
C ILE A 37 -15.22 3.20 -4.25
N SER A 38 -14.77 2.04 -3.75
CA SER A 38 -13.35 1.67 -3.73
C SER A 38 -12.82 1.18 -5.07
N PHE A 39 -13.68 0.68 -5.96
CA PHE A 39 -13.25 0.10 -7.23
C PHE A 39 -12.65 1.10 -8.23
N PRO A 40 -13.17 2.32 -8.41
CA PRO A 40 -12.57 3.30 -9.31
C PRO A 40 -11.11 3.62 -8.99
N GLY A 41 -10.71 3.56 -7.71
CA GLY A 41 -9.32 3.77 -7.29
C GLY A 41 -8.34 2.72 -7.83
N LEU A 42 -8.81 1.48 -8.07
CA LEU A 42 -7.96 0.42 -8.62
C LEU A 42 -7.55 0.67 -10.08
N VAL A 43 -8.40 1.36 -10.82
CA VAL A 43 -8.19 1.65 -12.26
C VAL A 43 -7.86 3.12 -12.51
N LEU A 44 -7.59 3.89 -11.46
CA LEU A 44 -7.37 5.33 -11.58
C LEU A 44 -6.17 5.66 -12.47
N LEU A 45 -5.07 4.93 -12.35
CA LEU A 45 -3.87 5.18 -13.16
C LEU A 45 -4.13 5.06 -14.67
N PRO A 46 -4.67 3.95 -15.21
CA PRO A 46 -5.01 3.87 -16.62
C PRO A 46 -6.09 4.89 -17.05
N VAL A 47 -7.03 5.24 -16.17
CA VAL A 47 -8.02 6.29 -16.45
C VAL A 47 -7.35 7.65 -16.61
N LEU A 48 -6.37 8.00 -15.78
CA LEU A 48 -5.61 9.25 -15.91
C LEU A 48 -4.69 9.23 -17.13
N ALA A 49 -4.10 8.10 -17.49
CA ALA A 49 -3.35 7.96 -18.73
C ALA A 49 -4.24 8.22 -19.97
N ALA A 50 -5.46 7.69 -19.99
CA ALA A 50 -6.44 7.99 -21.03
C ALA A 50 -6.83 9.48 -21.06
N ASN A 51 -7.03 10.12 -19.90
CA ASN A 51 -7.28 11.56 -19.81
C ASN A 51 -6.10 12.38 -20.37
N LEU A 52 -4.85 11.96 -20.13
CA LEU A 52 -3.68 12.61 -20.71
C LEU A 52 -3.67 12.49 -22.25
N CYS A 53 -3.96 11.30 -22.79
CA CYS A 53 -4.09 11.11 -24.24
C CYS A 53 -5.19 11.99 -24.84
N LEU A 54 -6.35 12.07 -24.18
CA LEU A 54 -7.47 12.91 -24.60
C LEU A 54 -7.11 14.40 -24.53
N PHE A 55 -6.40 14.84 -23.49
CA PHE A 55 -5.88 16.19 -23.38
C PHE A 55 -4.97 16.55 -24.56
N LEU A 56 -3.97 15.72 -24.84
CA LEU A 56 -3.04 15.93 -25.96
C LEU A 56 -3.79 15.94 -27.31
N MET A 57 -4.71 15.01 -27.52
CA MET A 57 -5.55 14.96 -28.73
C MET A 57 -6.32 16.26 -28.94
N TRP A 58 -7.02 16.77 -27.92
CA TRP A 58 -7.78 18.01 -28.02
C TRP A 58 -6.89 19.23 -28.21
N CYS A 59 -5.66 19.25 -27.67
CA CYS A 59 -4.66 20.29 -27.95
C CYS A 59 -4.26 20.29 -29.45
N VAL A 60 -4.01 19.12 -30.02
CA VAL A 60 -3.69 19.00 -31.48
C VAL A 60 -4.83 19.54 -32.35
N PHE A 61 -6.07 19.25 -31.95
CA PHE A 61 -7.26 19.77 -32.66
C PHE A 61 -7.61 21.24 -32.30
N ARG A 62 -6.82 21.89 -31.43
CA ARG A 62 -7.04 23.28 -30.97
C ARG A 62 -8.46 23.50 -30.42
N SER A 63 -9.00 22.51 -29.74
CA SER A 63 -10.34 22.53 -29.19
C SER A 63 -10.33 22.94 -27.71
N HIS A 64 -11.30 23.76 -27.28
CA HIS A 64 -11.48 24.10 -25.86
C HIS A 64 -11.80 22.89 -24.97
N TRP A 65 -12.18 21.76 -25.55
CA TRP A 65 -12.37 20.51 -24.81
C TRP A 65 -11.10 20.00 -24.13
N CYS A 66 -9.90 20.49 -24.47
CA CYS A 66 -8.65 20.13 -23.78
C CYS A 66 -8.69 20.47 -22.28
N TRP A 67 -9.39 21.50 -21.87
CA TRP A 67 -9.48 21.90 -20.46
C TRP A 67 -10.18 20.87 -19.58
N VAL A 68 -11.07 20.05 -20.12
CA VAL A 68 -11.88 19.09 -19.38
C VAL A 68 -11.01 17.92 -18.85
N PRO A 69 -10.26 17.17 -19.67
CA PRO A 69 -9.34 16.15 -19.16
C PRO A 69 -8.17 16.75 -18.37
N LEU A 70 -7.70 17.98 -18.68
CA LEU A 70 -6.70 18.66 -17.87
C LEU A 70 -7.18 18.91 -16.45
N ALA A 71 -8.43 19.36 -16.26
CA ALA A 71 -9.00 19.53 -14.94
C ALA A 71 -9.06 18.21 -14.15
N ALA A 72 -9.38 17.08 -14.82
CA ALA A 72 -9.35 15.75 -14.19
C ALA A 72 -7.95 15.32 -13.76
N LEU A 73 -6.90 15.63 -14.55
CA LEU A 73 -5.49 15.37 -14.20
C LEU A 73 -5.06 16.22 -12.99
N LEU A 74 -5.39 17.52 -12.99
CA LEU A 74 -5.07 18.43 -11.89
C LEU A 74 -5.82 18.05 -10.60
N LEU A 75 -7.07 17.61 -10.69
CA LEU A 75 -7.85 17.11 -9.54
C LEU A 75 -7.15 15.92 -8.87
N ASN A 76 -6.51 15.05 -9.65
CA ASN A 76 -5.82 13.85 -9.17
C ASN A 76 -4.30 14.05 -9.04
N TRP A 77 -3.83 15.30 -8.95
CA TRP A 77 -2.40 15.62 -8.91
C TRP A 77 -1.66 14.95 -7.75
N GLU A 78 -2.25 14.94 -6.55
CA GLU A 78 -1.67 14.27 -5.38
C GLU A 78 -1.42 12.76 -5.63
N PHE A 79 -2.37 12.08 -6.28
CA PHE A 79 -2.20 10.68 -6.66
C PHE A 79 -1.09 10.50 -7.69
N LEU A 80 -1.01 11.36 -8.71
CA LEU A 80 0.05 11.30 -9.71
C LEU A 80 1.43 11.49 -9.08
N ILE A 81 1.59 12.47 -8.19
CA ILE A 81 2.86 12.68 -7.46
C ILE A 81 3.22 11.45 -6.62
N SER A 82 2.25 10.85 -5.91
CA SER A 82 2.51 9.68 -5.08
C SER A 82 2.94 8.46 -5.91
N MET A 83 2.48 8.35 -7.16
CA MET A 83 2.81 7.23 -8.05
C MET A 83 4.15 7.40 -8.76
N PHE A 84 4.46 8.60 -9.26
CA PHE A 84 5.63 8.81 -10.13
C PHE A 84 6.82 9.45 -9.42
N GLN A 85 6.60 10.08 -8.28
CA GLN A 85 7.63 10.57 -7.36
C GLN A 85 8.85 11.21 -8.06
N ILE A 86 8.58 12.10 -8.98
CA ILE A 86 9.62 12.80 -9.73
C ILE A 86 10.32 13.77 -8.79
N ARG A 87 11.55 13.48 -8.40
CA ARG A 87 12.42 14.45 -7.71
C ARG A 87 13.26 15.21 -8.70
N VAL A 88 12.98 16.49 -8.77
CA VAL A 88 13.80 17.40 -9.56
C VAL A 88 15.05 17.82 -8.77
N PHE A 89 14.96 17.87 -7.44
CA PHE A 89 16.07 18.23 -6.56
C PHE A 89 16.17 17.28 -5.36
N PRO A 90 17.37 16.77 -5.02
CA PRO A 90 17.58 16.02 -3.79
C PRO A 90 17.30 16.93 -2.58
N LYS A 91 16.57 16.40 -1.59
CA LYS A 91 16.38 17.12 -0.33
C LYS A 91 17.64 16.93 0.51
N GLU A 92 18.35 18.01 0.77
CA GLU A 92 19.53 17.97 1.64
C GLU A 92 19.12 17.63 3.07
N ILE A 93 19.92 16.78 3.73
CA ILE A 93 19.76 16.50 5.14
C ILE A 93 20.25 17.75 5.90
N PRO A 94 19.44 18.31 6.82
CA PRO A 94 19.87 19.46 7.59
C PRO A 94 21.17 19.18 8.33
N ILE A 95 22.07 20.16 8.36
CA ILE A 95 23.35 20.06 9.06
C ILE A 95 23.11 19.71 10.54
N GLY A 96 23.81 18.68 11.04
CA GLY A 96 23.69 18.20 12.42
C GLY A 96 22.53 17.22 12.68
N LYS A 97 21.82 16.76 11.64
CA LYS A 97 20.86 15.64 11.72
C LYS A 97 21.39 14.43 10.96
N GLU A 98 21.27 13.28 11.58
CA GLU A 98 21.55 12.01 10.93
C GLU A 98 20.29 11.46 10.29
N ALA A 99 20.42 10.85 9.10
CA ALA A 99 19.31 10.19 8.44
C ALA A 99 19.06 8.82 9.06
N VAL A 100 17.81 8.46 9.28
CA VAL A 100 17.40 7.12 9.71
C VAL A 100 16.93 6.34 8.50
N LYS A 101 17.61 5.24 8.16
CA LYS A 101 17.25 4.36 7.06
C LYS A 101 16.25 3.31 7.51
N VAL A 102 15.03 3.39 6.99
CA VAL A 102 13.94 2.45 7.32
C VAL A 102 13.62 1.59 6.10
N ILE A 103 13.57 0.28 6.30
CA ILE A 103 13.11 -0.69 5.29
C ILE A 103 11.81 -1.33 5.77
N THR A 104 10.81 -1.40 4.90
CA THR A 104 9.60 -2.19 5.11
C THR A 104 9.49 -3.26 4.03
N TYR A 105 9.20 -4.51 4.43
CA TYR A 105 9.21 -5.64 3.51
C TYR A 105 8.25 -6.76 3.95
N ASN A 106 7.30 -7.13 3.09
CA ASN A 106 6.50 -8.34 3.27
C ASN A 106 7.32 -9.55 2.85
N VAL A 107 7.71 -10.39 3.80
CA VAL A 107 8.67 -11.50 3.58
C VAL A 107 8.00 -12.84 3.26
N ASN A 108 6.67 -12.89 3.22
CA ASN A 108 5.92 -14.13 2.90
C ASN A 108 6.48 -15.37 3.63
N ASN A 109 6.61 -15.31 4.95
CA ASN A 109 7.22 -16.37 5.77
C ASN A 109 8.66 -16.74 5.36
N PHE A 110 9.40 -15.85 4.71
CA PHE A 110 10.70 -16.10 4.07
C PHE A 110 10.66 -17.27 3.08
N ASN A 111 9.56 -17.42 2.36
CA ASN A 111 9.37 -18.50 1.43
C ASN A 111 8.94 -17.97 0.06
N THR A 112 9.71 -18.27 -0.97
CA THR A 112 9.37 -17.95 -2.37
C THR A 112 9.51 -19.24 -3.19
N ASP A 113 8.43 -19.68 -3.81
CA ASP A 113 8.36 -20.90 -4.64
C ASP A 113 8.93 -22.15 -3.94
N GLY A 114 8.61 -22.30 -2.63
CA GLY A 114 9.08 -23.42 -1.81
C GLY A 114 10.55 -23.32 -1.34
N LYS A 115 11.27 -22.25 -1.69
CA LYS A 115 12.65 -22.02 -1.27
C LYS A 115 12.72 -21.05 -0.09
N LYS A 116 13.51 -21.41 0.92
CA LYS A 116 13.77 -20.55 2.08
C LYS A 116 14.67 -19.38 1.68
N GLN A 117 14.21 -18.14 1.91
CA GLN A 117 14.89 -16.92 1.50
C GLN A 117 15.53 -16.14 2.66
N LEU A 118 15.38 -16.59 3.90
CA LEU A 118 15.93 -15.86 5.05
C LEU A 118 17.41 -15.48 4.92
N PRO A 119 18.33 -16.38 4.51
CA PRO A 119 19.73 -16.01 4.34
C PRO A 119 19.94 -14.93 3.27
N ASN A 120 19.29 -15.06 2.12
CA ASN A 120 19.42 -14.12 1.00
C ASN A 120 18.90 -12.73 1.38
N ILE A 121 17.74 -12.68 2.07
CA ILE A 121 17.14 -11.43 2.55
C ILE A 121 18.04 -10.80 3.63
N ALA A 122 18.60 -11.59 4.53
CA ALA A 122 19.53 -11.11 5.55
C ALA A 122 20.81 -10.53 4.95
N ASP A 123 21.38 -11.19 3.93
CA ASP A 123 22.57 -10.71 3.23
C ASP A 123 22.29 -9.41 2.46
N TRP A 124 21.11 -9.30 1.84
CA TRP A 124 20.67 -8.05 1.22
C TRP A 124 20.49 -6.94 2.26
N LEU A 125 19.76 -7.20 3.37
CA LEU A 125 19.59 -6.22 4.45
C LEU A 125 20.94 -5.78 5.03
N ARG A 126 21.90 -6.68 5.18
CA ARG A 126 23.25 -6.34 5.68
C ARG A 126 24.00 -5.41 4.73
N LYS A 127 23.83 -5.58 3.42
CA LYS A 127 24.40 -4.67 2.40
C LYS A 127 23.74 -3.31 2.38
N GLU A 128 22.41 -3.30 2.59
CA GLU A 128 21.66 -2.05 2.67
C GLU A 128 21.93 -1.26 3.95
N ASP A 129 22.40 -1.92 5.00
CA ASP A 129 22.72 -1.34 6.32
C ASP A 129 21.59 -0.44 6.88
N PRO A 130 20.34 -0.94 7.01
CA PRO A 130 19.24 -0.19 7.56
C PRO A 130 19.39 0.03 9.06
N ASP A 131 18.74 1.09 9.56
CA ASP A 131 18.63 1.34 10.99
C ASP A 131 17.41 0.68 11.62
N ILE A 132 16.32 0.59 10.84
CA ILE A 132 15.06 -0.04 11.24
C ILE A 132 14.54 -0.91 10.08
N VAL A 133 14.10 -2.13 10.39
CA VAL A 133 13.47 -3.05 9.44
C VAL A 133 12.11 -3.48 9.97
N CYS A 134 11.07 -3.20 9.21
CA CYS A 134 9.69 -3.56 9.49
C CYS A 134 9.27 -4.69 8.56
N LEU A 135 9.09 -5.89 9.09
CA LEU A 135 8.71 -7.08 8.33
C LEU A 135 7.24 -7.40 8.52
N GLN A 136 6.55 -7.73 7.44
CA GLN A 136 5.20 -8.29 7.42
C GLN A 136 5.27 -9.75 6.96
N GLU A 137 4.27 -10.54 7.32
CA GLU A 137 4.23 -11.99 7.12
C GLU A 137 5.48 -12.71 7.66
N CYS A 138 6.01 -12.21 8.76
CA CYS A 138 7.12 -12.84 9.46
C CYS A 138 6.64 -14.06 10.25
N PRO A 139 7.39 -15.18 10.31
CA PRO A 139 7.00 -16.39 11.02
C PRO A 139 7.15 -16.22 12.55
N VAL A 140 6.20 -15.52 13.15
CA VAL A 140 6.17 -15.21 14.59
C VAL A 140 5.43 -16.26 15.45
N GLU A 141 4.96 -17.33 14.81
CA GLU A 141 4.09 -18.34 15.42
C GLU A 141 4.79 -19.24 16.44
N SER A 142 6.11 -19.23 16.50
CA SER A 142 6.89 -19.92 17.53
C SER A 142 8.14 -19.13 17.91
N ALA A 143 8.49 -19.19 19.20
CA ALA A 143 9.72 -18.59 19.72
C ALA A 143 10.96 -19.10 18.97
N LEU A 144 11.04 -20.40 18.69
CA LEU A 144 12.16 -21.02 17.98
C LEU A 144 12.37 -20.44 16.57
N ARG A 145 11.28 -20.10 15.85
CA ARG A 145 11.37 -19.48 14.52
C ARG A 145 11.81 -18.02 14.62
N MET A 146 11.25 -17.27 15.56
CA MET A 146 11.68 -15.89 15.80
C MET A 146 13.12 -15.81 16.27
N ASP A 147 13.56 -16.69 17.14
CA ASP A 147 14.98 -16.78 17.58
C ASP A 147 15.94 -17.05 16.41
N SER A 148 15.52 -17.91 15.48
CA SER A 148 16.29 -18.15 14.25
C SER A 148 16.37 -16.90 13.36
N VAL A 149 15.27 -16.16 13.20
CA VAL A 149 15.25 -14.91 12.45
C VAL A 149 16.11 -13.86 13.16
N ALA A 150 15.95 -13.69 14.47
CA ALA A 150 16.72 -12.73 15.27
C ALA A 150 18.22 -13.03 15.25
N LYS A 151 18.60 -14.32 15.34
CA LYS A 151 20.00 -14.73 15.21
C LYS A 151 20.58 -14.39 13.83
N THR A 152 19.79 -14.57 12.77
CA THR A 152 20.23 -14.27 11.40
C THR A 152 20.35 -12.76 11.16
N LEU A 153 19.47 -11.96 11.78
CA LEU A 153 19.45 -10.49 11.73
C LEU A 153 20.17 -9.83 12.91
N SER A 154 21.14 -10.49 13.52
CA SER A 154 21.84 -10.05 14.75
C SER A 154 22.58 -8.70 14.62
N PHE A 155 22.78 -8.18 13.42
CA PHE A 155 23.26 -6.82 13.18
C PHE A 155 22.22 -5.74 13.51
N LEU A 156 20.97 -6.12 13.78
CA LEU A 156 19.88 -5.30 14.34
C LEU A 156 19.54 -5.88 15.72
N PRO A 157 20.22 -5.46 16.80
CA PRO A 157 20.21 -6.16 18.08
C PRO A 157 18.88 -6.07 18.85
N TYR A 158 18.06 -5.06 18.52
CA TYR A 158 16.76 -4.89 19.17
C TYR A 158 15.64 -5.36 18.24
N TYR A 159 14.70 -6.15 18.79
CA TYR A 159 13.55 -6.56 17.99
C TYR A 159 12.30 -6.76 18.86
N CYS A 160 11.15 -6.63 18.24
CA CYS A 160 9.86 -7.01 18.79
C CYS A 160 8.98 -7.60 17.69
N SER A 161 7.98 -8.37 18.07
CA SER A 161 7.06 -8.98 17.11
C SER A 161 5.63 -9.05 17.66
N THR A 162 4.65 -9.17 16.77
CA THR A 162 3.27 -9.42 17.18
C THR A 162 3.17 -10.77 17.87
N ARG A 163 2.39 -10.82 18.94
CA ARG A 163 2.02 -12.09 19.59
C ARG A 163 1.03 -12.83 18.67
N SER A 164 1.28 -14.10 18.45
CA SER A 164 0.34 -14.94 17.72
C SER A 164 -0.13 -16.08 18.59
N ALA A 165 -1.43 -16.11 18.87
CA ALA A 165 -2.09 -17.28 19.46
C ALA A 165 -2.45 -18.35 18.40
N THR A 166 -2.29 -18.03 17.11
CA THR A 166 -2.58 -18.88 15.98
C THR A 166 -1.31 -19.09 15.16
N LYS A 167 -1.27 -20.14 14.33
CA LYS A 167 -0.15 -20.42 13.40
C LYS A 167 -0.04 -19.39 12.25
N ALA A 168 -0.64 -18.23 12.39
CA ALA A 168 -0.61 -17.19 11.38
C ALA A 168 0.68 -16.35 11.49
N ALA A 169 1.25 -16.03 10.36
CA ALA A 169 2.34 -15.06 10.26
C ALA A 169 1.93 -13.71 10.86
N GLY A 170 2.90 -12.94 11.30
CA GLY A 170 2.68 -11.64 11.92
C GLY A 170 3.69 -10.60 11.48
N ASN A 171 3.80 -9.54 12.25
CA ASN A 171 4.73 -8.46 11.99
C ASN A 171 5.90 -8.52 12.98
N ALA A 172 7.08 -8.12 12.52
CA ALA A 172 8.25 -7.93 13.36
C ALA A 172 8.93 -6.60 13.02
N ILE A 173 9.55 -5.99 14.01
CA ILE A 173 10.41 -4.82 13.85
C ILE A 173 11.77 -5.17 14.40
N PHE A 174 12.82 -4.93 13.61
CA PHE A 174 14.23 -5.04 14.00
C PHE A 174 14.88 -3.66 13.93
N SER A 175 15.77 -3.34 14.86
CA SER A 175 16.33 -2.01 14.98
C SER A 175 17.76 -2.01 15.53
N LYS A 176 18.57 -1.04 15.10
CA LYS A 176 19.81 -0.67 15.78
C LYS A 176 19.55 0.12 17.08
N TYR A 177 18.37 0.72 17.19
CA TYR A 177 17.96 1.55 18.33
C TYR A 177 17.17 0.77 19.37
N PRO A 178 17.26 1.11 20.66
CA PRO A 178 16.51 0.47 21.73
C PRO A 178 14.98 0.60 21.52
N ILE A 179 14.27 -0.50 21.73
CA ILE A 179 12.80 -0.53 21.74
C ILE A 179 12.34 -0.39 23.20
N LEU A 180 11.71 0.74 23.54
CA LEU A 180 11.29 1.07 24.89
C LEU A 180 10.00 0.35 25.28
N ARG A 181 9.05 0.24 24.35
CA ARG A 181 7.79 -0.50 24.52
C ARG A 181 7.23 -0.90 23.16
N PHE A 182 6.39 -1.92 23.13
CA PHE A 182 5.68 -2.33 21.92
C PHE A 182 4.33 -2.97 22.27
N GLU A 183 3.43 -2.95 21.29
CA GLU A 183 2.07 -3.49 21.41
C GLU A 183 1.63 -4.13 20.10
N SER A 184 0.96 -5.29 20.21
CA SER A 184 0.33 -5.97 19.07
C SER A 184 -1.08 -5.43 18.87
N ILE A 185 -1.37 -4.86 17.73
CA ILE A 185 -2.69 -4.38 17.34
C ILE A 185 -3.40 -5.50 16.58
N LEU A 186 -4.42 -6.06 17.21
CA LEU A 186 -5.24 -7.13 16.65
C LEU A 186 -6.54 -6.54 16.11
N TYR A 187 -6.96 -6.97 14.92
CA TYR A 187 -8.18 -6.49 14.30
C TYR A 187 -9.26 -7.57 14.39
N PRO A 188 -10.48 -7.22 14.82
CA PRO A 188 -11.60 -8.14 14.79
C PRO A 188 -11.82 -8.71 13.38
N GLU A 189 -12.15 -9.98 13.29
CA GLU A 189 -12.45 -10.69 12.02
C GLU A 189 -11.34 -10.63 10.95
N SER A 190 -10.09 -10.39 11.35
CA SER A 190 -8.93 -10.38 10.47
C SER A 190 -7.79 -11.20 11.07
N SER A 191 -7.09 -11.96 10.22
CA SER A 191 -5.83 -12.59 10.60
C SER A 191 -4.64 -11.62 10.51
N ASN A 192 -4.80 -10.50 9.81
CA ASN A 192 -3.79 -9.47 9.69
C ASN A 192 -3.70 -8.66 10.99
N LYS A 193 -2.54 -8.10 11.25
CA LYS A 193 -2.20 -7.41 12.50
C LYS A 193 -1.33 -6.20 12.20
N SER A 194 -1.27 -5.27 13.15
CA SER A 194 -0.22 -4.24 13.15
C SER A 194 0.64 -4.37 14.40
N LEU A 195 1.84 -3.83 14.35
CA LEU A 195 2.78 -3.76 15.46
C LEU A 195 3.14 -2.29 15.69
N PHE A 196 2.88 -1.83 16.90
CA PHE A 196 3.28 -0.52 17.37
C PHE A 196 4.50 -0.65 18.25
N ALA A 197 5.48 0.23 18.11
CA ALA A 197 6.65 0.32 18.98
C ALA A 197 6.99 1.78 19.26
N VAL A 198 7.59 2.03 20.42
CA VAL A 198 8.26 3.29 20.76
C VAL A 198 9.74 3.00 20.88
N MET A 199 10.56 3.74 20.19
CA MET A 199 12.00 3.56 20.13
C MET A 199 12.72 4.81 20.61
N ASP A 200 13.87 4.63 21.23
CA ASP A 200 14.81 5.73 21.49
C ASP A 200 15.73 5.89 20.26
N ILE A 201 15.46 6.90 19.45
CA ILE A 201 16.27 7.22 18.28
C ILE A 201 17.04 8.50 18.59
N GLN A 202 18.32 8.37 18.92
CA GLN A 202 19.22 9.49 19.20
C GLN A 202 18.72 10.41 20.35
N GLY A 203 18.06 9.84 21.35
CA GLY A 203 17.47 10.56 22.48
C GLY A 203 16.03 11.02 22.28
N ASP A 204 15.49 10.88 21.07
CA ASP A 204 14.10 11.17 20.78
C ASP A 204 13.21 9.90 20.86
N SER A 205 12.06 10.04 21.51
CA SER A 205 11.06 8.98 21.61
C SER A 205 10.23 8.94 20.33
N VAL A 206 10.54 8.01 19.41
CA VAL A 206 9.90 7.89 18.09
C VAL A 206 8.89 6.75 18.09
N ARG A 207 7.67 7.04 17.64
CA ARG A 207 6.60 6.06 17.44
C ARG A 207 6.76 5.38 16.08
N VAL A 208 6.78 4.05 16.05
CA VAL A 208 6.91 3.26 14.82
C VAL A 208 5.72 2.32 14.68
N PHE A 209 5.01 2.43 13.57
CA PHE A 209 3.89 1.56 13.21
C PHE A 209 4.29 0.70 12.02
N ASN A 210 4.28 -0.61 12.22
CA ASN A 210 4.44 -1.61 11.17
C ASN A 210 3.09 -2.27 10.92
N ASN A 211 2.42 -1.87 9.85
CA ASN A 211 1.06 -2.27 9.54
C ASN A 211 1.04 -3.44 8.53
N HIS A 212 0.10 -4.38 8.73
CA HIS A 212 -0.27 -5.32 7.70
C HIS A 212 -1.80 -5.41 7.70
N PHE A 213 -2.42 -4.66 6.80
CA PHE A 213 -3.88 -4.55 6.71
C PHE A 213 -4.47 -5.72 5.93
N GLN A 214 -5.79 -5.87 6.03
CA GLN A 214 -6.54 -6.96 5.43
C GLN A 214 -6.17 -7.18 3.97
N THR A 215 -5.74 -8.40 3.65
CA THR A 215 -5.38 -8.80 2.28
C THR A 215 -6.60 -8.79 1.37
N THR A 216 -6.36 -8.59 0.07
CA THR A 216 -7.45 -8.58 -0.92
C THR A 216 -8.08 -9.96 -1.10
N SER A 217 -7.38 -11.04 -0.67
CA SER A 217 -7.83 -12.46 -0.68
C SER A 217 -8.26 -12.98 -2.06
N VAL A 218 -7.79 -12.36 -3.13
CA VAL A 218 -8.11 -12.79 -4.51
C VAL A 218 -7.39 -14.06 -4.92
N ASN A 219 -6.32 -14.45 -4.21
CA ASN A 219 -5.52 -15.63 -4.54
C ASN A 219 -6.31 -16.93 -4.43
N ALA A 220 -7.35 -16.99 -3.59
CA ALA A 220 -8.23 -18.17 -3.49
C ALA A 220 -9.14 -18.34 -4.71
N VAL A 221 -9.47 -17.27 -5.41
CA VAL A 221 -10.41 -17.27 -6.56
C VAL A 221 -9.67 -17.28 -7.90
N LYS A 222 -8.45 -16.73 -7.96
CA LYS A 222 -7.63 -16.66 -9.18
C LYS A 222 -7.52 -17.99 -9.93
N PRO A 223 -7.22 -19.15 -9.31
CA PRO A 223 -7.08 -20.40 -10.03
C PRO A 223 -8.38 -20.82 -10.75
N ARG A 224 -9.54 -20.61 -10.10
CA ARG A 224 -10.85 -20.92 -10.71
C ARG A 224 -11.14 -20.00 -11.89
N LEU A 225 -10.80 -18.72 -11.78
CA LEU A 225 -10.97 -17.74 -12.87
C LEU A 225 -10.11 -18.11 -14.07
N TYR A 226 -8.83 -18.40 -13.87
CA TYR A 226 -7.91 -18.80 -14.94
C TYR A 226 -8.31 -20.12 -15.59
N GLN A 227 -8.77 -21.10 -14.81
CA GLN A 227 -9.24 -22.37 -15.34
C GLN A 227 -10.51 -22.19 -16.20
N ALA A 228 -11.51 -21.46 -15.70
CA ALA A 228 -12.73 -21.16 -16.43
C ALA A 228 -12.45 -20.42 -17.75
N HIS A 229 -11.52 -19.47 -17.72
CA HIS A 229 -11.07 -18.74 -18.91
C HIS A 229 -10.39 -19.67 -19.93
N ALA A 230 -9.46 -20.51 -19.47
CA ALA A 230 -8.74 -21.46 -20.32
C ALA A 230 -9.67 -22.53 -20.95
N GLU A 231 -10.74 -22.90 -20.26
CA GLU A 231 -11.75 -23.87 -20.72
C GLU A 231 -12.87 -23.21 -21.54
N GLY A 232 -12.85 -21.89 -21.74
CA GLY A 232 -13.89 -21.15 -22.48
C GLY A 232 -15.27 -21.14 -21.79
N LYS A 233 -15.31 -21.39 -20.49
CA LYS A 233 -16.54 -21.47 -19.68
C LYS A 233 -16.96 -20.08 -19.19
N GLN A 234 -17.53 -19.28 -20.04
CA GLN A 234 -17.88 -17.88 -19.78
C GLN A 234 -18.81 -17.68 -18.57
N LEU A 235 -19.71 -18.60 -18.28
CA LEU A 235 -20.59 -18.51 -17.11
C LEU A 235 -19.79 -18.68 -15.79
N GLU A 236 -18.92 -19.70 -15.72
CA GLU A 236 -18.07 -19.96 -14.55
C GLU A 236 -17.04 -18.83 -14.33
N GLU A 237 -16.52 -18.25 -15.42
CA GLU A 237 -15.64 -17.07 -15.39
C GLU A 237 -16.36 -15.86 -14.79
N THR A 238 -17.60 -15.61 -15.22
CA THR A 238 -18.42 -14.52 -14.71
C THR A 238 -18.73 -14.69 -13.21
N GLU A 239 -19.13 -15.87 -12.80
CA GLU A 239 -19.39 -16.20 -11.38
C GLU A 239 -18.13 -16.02 -10.52
N ALA A 240 -16.97 -16.48 -10.99
CA ALA A 240 -15.70 -16.32 -10.29
C ALA A 240 -15.33 -14.84 -10.17
N ALA A 241 -15.53 -14.03 -11.21
CA ALA A 241 -15.28 -12.58 -11.18
C ALA A 241 -16.20 -11.86 -10.20
N PHE A 242 -17.50 -12.19 -10.16
CA PHE A 242 -18.44 -11.63 -9.18
C PHE A 242 -18.05 -12.02 -7.75
N HIS A 243 -17.69 -13.28 -7.52
CA HIS A 243 -17.24 -13.73 -6.21
C HIS A 243 -15.98 -12.99 -5.75
N MET A 244 -15.02 -12.76 -6.66
CA MET A 244 -13.83 -11.99 -6.40
C MET A 244 -14.17 -10.54 -6.03
N ALA A 245 -15.02 -9.88 -6.82
CA ALA A 245 -15.45 -8.50 -6.54
C ALA A 245 -16.15 -8.39 -5.17
N PHE A 246 -17.00 -9.35 -4.83
CA PHE A 246 -17.68 -9.39 -3.54
C PHE A 246 -16.73 -9.57 -2.35
N GLN A 247 -15.68 -10.40 -2.48
CA GLN A 247 -14.64 -10.53 -1.47
C GLN A 247 -13.82 -9.25 -1.34
N MET A 248 -13.44 -8.63 -2.46
CA MET A 248 -12.73 -7.36 -2.45
C MET A 248 -13.53 -6.28 -1.73
N LYS A 249 -14.83 -6.18 -2.00
CA LYS A 249 -15.76 -5.25 -1.38
C LYS A 249 -15.72 -5.33 0.16
N LYS A 250 -15.81 -6.53 0.73
CA LYS A 250 -15.70 -6.76 2.17
C LYS A 250 -14.32 -6.34 2.73
N ASN A 251 -13.27 -6.63 1.98
CA ASN A 251 -11.91 -6.34 2.41
C ASN A 251 -11.59 -4.84 2.36
N PHE A 252 -12.22 -4.06 1.46
CA PHE A 252 -12.12 -2.60 1.48
C PHE A 252 -12.66 -2.01 2.78
N VAL A 253 -13.83 -2.47 3.24
CA VAL A 253 -14.41 -2.02 4.52
C VAL A 253 -13.50 -2.38 5.69
N LYS A 254 -13.01 -3.63 5.75
CA LYS A 254 -12.09 -4.05 6.82
C LYS A 254 -10.83 -3.17 6.86
N ARG A 255 -10.23 -2.88 5.69
CA ARG A 255 -9.05 -1.99 5.62
C ARG A 255 -9.36 -0.57 6.06
N ALA A 256 -10.54 -0.04 5.68
CA ALA A 256 -10.96 1.29 6.12
C ALA A 256 -11.07 1.36 7.64
N THR A 257 -11.73 0.38 8.28
CA THR A 257 -11.83 0.31 9.75
C THR A 257 -10.46 0.19 10.42
N GLN A 258 -9.54 -0.60 9.84
CA GLN A 258 -8.16 -0.71 10.33
C GLN A 258 -7.41 0.62 10.21
N ALA A 259 -7.58 1.32 9.08
CA ALA A 259 -6.97 2.62 8.85
C ALA A 259 -7.50 3.69 9.81
N ASP A 260 -8.81 3.72 10.05
CA ASP A 260 -9.43 4.63 11.01
C ASP A 260 -8.91 4.40 12.43
N TYR A 261 -8.74 3.12 12.83
CA TYR A 261 -8.17 2.79 14.13
C TYR A 261 -6.71 3.26 14.28
N ILE A 262 -5.87 3.02 13.26
CA ILE A 262 -4.49 3.53 13.26
C ILE A 262 -4.48 5.06 13.26
N ARG A 263 -5.37 5.73 12.52
CA ARG A 263 -5.47 7.20 12.53
C ARG A 263 -5.80 7.73 13.93
N GLN A 264 -6.74 7.13 14.64
CA GLN A 264 -7.05 7.50 16.02
C GLN A 264 -5.83 7.36 16.95
N MET A 265 -5.03 6.30 16.83
CA MET A 265 -3.80 6.14 17.62
C MET A 265 -2.74 7.20 17.26
N LEU A 266 -2.69 7.61 15.99
CA LEU A 266 -1.77 8.66 15.53
C LEU A 266 -2.15 10.01 16.13
N ASP A 267 -3.45 10.35 16.10
CA ASP A 267 -3.99 11.62 16.58
C ASP A 267 -3.93 11.73 18.11
N ALA A 268 -4.06 10.60 18.82
CA ALA A 268 -3.98 10.55 20.28
C ALA A 268 -2.54 10.65 20.81
N GLY A 269 -1.53 10.48 19.96
CA GLY A 269 -0.13 10.46 20.40
C GLY A 269 0.65 11.66 19.89
N GLU A 270 1.61 12.10 20.70
CA GLU A 270 2.49 13.22 20.37
C GLU A 270 3.87 12.75 19.91
N GLY A 271 4.65 13.69 19.31
CA GLY A 271 6.03 13.48 18.90
C GLY A 271 6.20 12.83 17.52
N PRO A 272 7.44 12.55 17.12
CA PRO A 272 7.76 12.02 15.80
C PRO A 272 7.19 10.61 15.60
N VAL A 273 6.79 10.32 14.36
CA VAL A 273 6.20 9.04 14.00
C VAL A 273 6.71 8.54 12.64
N ILE A 274 6.95 7.24 12.57
CA ILE A 274 7.25 6.50 11.33
C ILE A 274 6.11 5.50 11.14
N ILE A 275 5.50 5.52 9.96
CA ILE A 275 4.44 4.59 9.58
C ILE A 275 4.86 3.86 8.32
N CYS A 276 4.84 2.56 8.38
CA CYS A 276 5.16 1.70 7.24
C CYS A 276 4.35 0.41 7.29
N GLY A 277 4.50 -0.42 6.28
CA GLY A 277 3.89 -1.73 6.22
C GLY A 277 3.24 -2.04 4.88
N ASP A 278 2.54 -3.18 4.84
CA ASP A 278 1.73 -3.61 3.71
C ASP A 278 0.27 -3.21 3.95
N PHE A 279 -0.16 -2.14 3.31
CA PHE A 279 -1.54 -1.64 3.43
C PHE A 279 -2.53 -2.42 2.56
N ASN A 280 -2.03 -3.29 1.67
CA ASN A 280 -2.84 -4.05 0.71
C ASN A 280 -3.78 -3.18 -0.13
N ASP A 281 -3.42 -1.92 -0.34
CA ASP A 281 -4.24 -0.93 -1.02
C ASP A 281 -3.38 0.03 -1.86
N THR A 282 -4.03 0.83 -2.70
CA THR A 282 -3.36 1.79 -3.58
C THR A 282 -3.29 3.19 -2.94
N PRO A 283 -2.39 4.09 -3.39
CA PRO A 283 -2.38 5.48 -2.95
C PRO A 283 -3.67 6.27 -3.25
N ALA A 284 -4.54 5.76 -4.13
CA ALA A 284 -5.86 6.34 -4.39
C ALA A 284 -6.91 5.98 -3.32
N SER A 285 -6.63 5.01 -2.45
CA SER A 285 -7.61 4.45 -1.52
C SER A 285 -7.89 5.33 -0.31
N TYR A 286 -9.06 5.11 0.29
CA TYR A 286 -9.41 5.65 1.60
C TYR A 286 -8.39 5.24 2.68
N THR A 287 -8.00 3.96 2.68
CA THR A 287 -7.02 3.39 3.60
C THR A 287 -5.72 4.18 3.63
N TYR A 288 -5.11 4.40 2.46
CA TYR A 288 -3.86 5.15 2.36
C TYR A 288 -4.02 6.60 2.79
N ARG A 289 -5.06 7.29 2.32
CA ARG A 289 -5.27 8.71 2.65
C ARG A 289 -5.54 8.93 4.13
N THR A 290 -6.32 8.06 4.76
CA THR A 290 -6.64 8.11 6.19
C THR A 290 -5.37 7.96 7.03
N VAL A 291 -4.56 6.93 6.76
CA VAL A 291 -3.31 6.71 7.51
C VAL A 291 -2.31 7.83 7.26
N LYS A 292 -2.12 8.23 6.00
CA LYS A 292 -1.19 9.30 5.64
C LYS A 292 -1.58 10.62 6.30
N GLY A 293 -2.84 11.06 6.21
CA GLY A 293 -3.24 12.38 6.69
C GLY A 293 -2.27 13.47 6.23
N ASP A 294 -1.78 14.26 7.16
CA ASP A 294 -0.80 15.34 6.92
C ASP A 294 0.67 14.87 6.94
N LEU A 295 0.92 13.58 7.14
CA LEU A 295 2.28 13.04 7.16
C LEU A 295 2.92 13.08 5.78
N THR A 296 4.24 13.25 5.77
CA THR A 296 5.02 13.19 4.53
C THR A 296 5.23 11.75 4.11
N ASP A 297 4.90 11.42 2.86
CA ASP A 297 5.21 10.13 2.29
C ASP A 297 6.70 10.06 1.92
N ALA A 298 7.44 9.22 2.64
CA ALA A 298 8.88 9.01 2.46
C ALA A 298 9.18 7.92 1.40
N VAL A 299 8.21 7.04 1.07
CA VAL A 299 8.38 5.93 0.11
C VAL A 299 8.49 6.43 -1.32
N SER A 300 8.32 7.70 -1.52
CA SER A 300 8.66 8.43 -2.75
C SER A 300 10.03 8.05 -3.37
N TYR A 301 10.74 7.05 -2.84
CA TYR A 301 12.14 6.74 -3.13
C TYR A 301 12.46 5.30 -3.47
N THR A 302 11.57 4.37 -3.29
CA THR A 302 11.88 2.97 -3.53
C THR A 302 11.79 2.67 -5.02
N HIS A 303 12.94 2.48 -5.66
CA HIS A 303 12.99 1.64 -6.85
C HIS A 303 12.43 0.27 -6.45
N LEU A 304 11.27 -0.08 -6.98
CA LEU A 304 10.79 -1.46 -7.01
C LEU A 304 11.70 -2.27 -7.94
N THR A 305 12.88 -2.61 -7.48
CA THR A 305 13.59 -3.76 -8.02
C THR A 305 13.04 -4.97 -7.27
N LEU A 306 12.02 -5.59 -7.84
CA LEU A 306 11.70 -6.97 -7.48
C LEU A 306 12.96 -7.79 -7.76
N PRO A 307 13.54 -8.48 -6.78
CA PRO A 307 14.58 -9.45 -7.08
C PRO A 307 13.93 -10.52 -7.94
N THR A 308 14.35 -10.61 -9.18
CA THR A 308 14.04 -11.71 -10.10
C THR A 308 14.65 -13.01 -9.61
#